data_6e3683199e4544a8160176efffaee82a
#
_entry.id   6e3683199e4544a8160176efffaee82a
#
_cell.length_a   1.000
_cell.length_b   1.000
_cell.length_c   1.000
_cell.angle_alpha   90.00
_cell.angle_beta   90.00
_cell.angle_gamma   90.00
#
_symmetry.space_group_name_H-M   'P 1'
#
loop_
_entity.id
_entity.type
_entity.pdbx_description
1 polymer ?
#
loop_
_entity_poly.entity_id
_entity_poly.type
_entity_poly.pdbx_seq_one_letter_code
_entity_poly.pdbx_strand_id
1 'polypeptide(L)'
;MRHYEIVFLVHPDQSDQVPGMVERYHAMIERGNGTVHRSEDWGRRQLAFPIAKIHKAHYIMFNVEINQETLDELESAFRFNDAVIRSLVIRRKGPVVGNSKLYEEELREQEKDRERDRRREEENVARASTAAVAPAEEVAETTDEAVVEEAVQPAEESE
;
A
#
# COMPACT_ATOMS: atom_id res chain seq x y z
N MET A 1 2.03 30.81 -18.29
CA MET A 1 1.79 29.46 -17.74
C MET A 1 0.68 28.78 -18.51
N ARG A 2 0.64 27.47 -18.51
CA ARG A 2 -0.36 26.67 -19.24
C ARG A 2 -0.81 25.51 -18.34
N HIS A 3 -2.05 25.07 -18.54
CA HIS A 3 -2.60 23.96 -17.79
C HIS A 3 -2.27 22.64 -18.47
N TYR A 4 -1.78 21.68 -17.68
CA TYR A 4 -1.46 20.32 -18.11
C TYR A 4 -2.09 19.30 -17.19
N GLU A 5 -2.48 18.19 -17.77
CA GLU A 5 -2.80 16.95 -17.08
C GLU A 5 -1.69 15.96 -17.36
N ILE A 6 -1.06 15.48 -16.33
CA ILE A 6 0.10 14.59 -16.39
C ILE A 6 -0.27 13.30 -15.70
N VAL A 7 -0.20 12.19 -16.43
CA VAL A 7 -0.38 10.86 -15.87
C VAL A 7 0.92 10.10 -16.01
N PHE A 8 1.41 9.52 -14.95
CA PHE A 8 2.58 8.67 -15.02
C PHE A 8 2.37 7.35 -14.27
N LEU A 9 3.05 6.33 -14.75
CA LEU A 9 2.94 4.96 -14.29
C LEU A 9 4.23 4.56 -13.63
N VAL A 10 4.14 4.13 -12.38
CA VAL A 10 5.27 3.65 -11.58
C VAL A 10 5.26 2.13 -11.52
N HIS A 11 6.46 1.54 -11.53
CA HIS A 11 6.64 0.11 -11.38
C HIS A 11 5.99 -0.41 -10.09
N PRO A 12 5.25 -1.52 -10.10
CA PRO A 12 4.50 -2.00 -8.94
C PRO A 12 5.37 -2.30 -7.73
N ASP A 13 6.62 -2.75 -7.95
CA ASP A 13 7.57 -3.04 -6.87
C ASP A 13 8.12 -1.79 -6.17
N GLN A 14 7.93 -0.63 -6.79
CA GLN A 14 8.36 0.67 -6.25
C GLN A 14 7.19 1.53 -5.78
N SER A 15 6.03 0.94 -5.58
CA SER A 15 4.83 1.64 -5.08
C SER A 15 5.07 2.34 -3.73
N ASP A 16 5.93 1.78 -2.88
CA ASP A 16 6.27 2.35 -1.58
C ASP A 16 7.05 3.68 -1.68
N GLN A 17 7.71 3.92 -2.83
CA GLN A 17 8.46 5.15 -3.10
C GLN A 17 7.58 6.26 -3.69
N VAL A 18 6.34 5.95 -4.07
CA VAL A 18 5.42 6.87 -4.72
C VAL A 18 5.21 8.17 -3.93
N PRO A 19 4.97 8.16 -2.61
CA PRO A 19 4.79 9.40 -1.86
C PRO A 19 5.99 10.33 -1.98
N GLY A 20 7.21 9.81 -1.81
CA GLY A 20 8.43 10.61 -1.94
C GLY A 20 8.70 11.10 -3.38
N MET A 21 8.25 10.34 -4.38
CA MET A 21 8.31 10.80 -5.79
C MET A 21 7.34 11.94 -6.04
N VAL A 22 6.11 11.85 -5.53
CA VAL A 22 5.08 12.89 -5.63
C VAL A 22 5.58 14.19 -4.99
N GLU A 23 6.10 14.12 -3.77
CA GLU A 23 6.66 15.29 -3.07
C GLU A 23 7.80 15.95 -3.88
N ARG A 24 8.71 15.16 -4.43
CA ARG A 24 9.81 15.67 -5.26
C ARG A 24 9.31 16.38 -6.52
N TYR A 25 8.31 15.83 -7.19
CA TYR A 25 7.74 16.46 -8.39
C TYR A 25 6.92 17.70 -8.04
N HIS A 26 6.21 17.74 -6.92
CA HIS A 26 5.54 18.93 -6.41
C HIS A 26 6.56 20.04 -6.12
N ALA A 27 7.64 19.73 -5.40
CA ALA A 27 8.71 20.71 -5.12
C ALA A 27 9.36 21.25 -6.42
N MET A 28 9.50 20.42 -7.45
CA MET A 28 10.00 20.84 -8.76
C MET A 28 9.04 21.83 -9.44
N ILE A 29 7.74 21.55 -9.40
CA ILE A 29 6.69 22.41 -9.97
C ILE A 29 6.67 23.76 -9.23
N GLU A 30 6.70 23.75 -7.90
CA GLU A 30 6.71 24.96 -7.07
C GLU A 30 7.96 25.81 -7.30
N ARG A 31 9.13 25.19 -7.43
CA ARG A 31 10.39 25.88 -7.75
C ARG A 31 10.31 26.59 -9.11
N GLY A 32 9.58 26.01 -10.09
CA GLY A 32 9.31 26.63 -11.38
C GLY A 32 8.19 27.67 -11.35
N ASN A 33 7.75 28.11 -10.17
CA ASN A 33 6.59 28.99 -9.96
C ASN A 33 5.27 28.42 -10.53
N GLY A 34 5.18 27.09 -10.67
CA GLY A 34 3.97 26.40 -11.06
C GLY A 34 3.02 26.18 -9.89
N THR A 35 1.80 25.80 -10.22
CA THR A 35 0.76 25.46 -9.24
C THR A 35 0.20 24.08 -9.53
N VAL A 36 0.10 23.26 -8.48
CA VAL A 36 -0.58 21.96 -8.54
C VAL A 36 -2.03 22.17 -8.11
N HIS A 37 -2.96 22.04 -9.05
CA HIS A 37 -4.39 22.17 -8.77
C HIS A 37 -5.01 20.90 -8.21
N ARG A 38 -4.48 19.75 -8.67
CA ARG A 38 -4.98 18.42 -8.27
C ARG A 38 -3.87 17.40 -8.37
N SER A 39 -3.78 16.56 -7.36
CA SER A 39 -2.91 15.39 -7.31
C SER A 39 -3.72 14.20 -6.87
N GLU A 40 -3.76 13.14 -7.67
CA GLU A 40 -4.51 11.93 -7.39
C GLU A 40 -3.61 10.71 -7.50
N ASP A 41 -3.73 9.84 -6.52
CA ASP A 41 -3.19 8.49 -6.55
C ASP A 41 -4.33 7.52 -6.86
N TRP A 42 -4.23 6.84 -8.02
CA TRP A 42 -5.24 5.88 -8.47
C TRP A 42 -4.87 4.43 -8.08
N GLY A 43 -3.83 4.27 -7.29
CA GLY A 43 -3.38 2.99 -6.81
C GLY A 43 -2.79 2.08 -7.90
N ARG A 44 -2.64 0.81 -7.56
CA ARG A 44 -2.15 -0.24 -8.47
C ARG A 44 -3.26 -0.79 -9.33
N ARG A 45 -3.20 -0.54 -10.64
CA ARG A 45 -4.22 -0.98 -11.61
C ARG A 45 -3.61 -1.88 -12.68
N GLN A 46 -4.44 -2.73 -13.23
CA GLN A 46 -4.05 -3.59 -14.35
C GLN A 46 -3.91 -2.76 -15.63
N LEU A 47 -2.84 -3.01 -16.38
CA LEU A 47 -2.61 -2.42 -17.69
C LEU A 47 -3.48 -3.12 -18.75
N ALA A 48 -3.93 -2.38 -19.76
CA ALA A 48 -4.66 -2.93 -20.90
C ALA A 48 -3.78 -3.88 -21.74
N PHE A 49 -2.47 -3.65 -21.76
CA PHE A 49 -1.46 -4.51 -22.37
C PHE A 49 -0.16 -4.43 -21.56
N PRO A 50 0.68 -5.47 -21.58
CA PRO A 50 1.91 -5.47 -20.82
C PRO A 50 2.90 -4.45 -21.36
N ILE A 51 3.56 -3.71 -20.46
CA ILE A 51 4.68 -2.80 -20.77
C ILE A 51 5.92 -3.39 -20.11
N ALA A 52 6.99 -3.66 -20.87
CA ALA A 52 8.22 -4.27 -20.38
C ALA A 52 7.96 -5.55 -19.55
N LYS A 53 7.01 -6.42 -20.00
CA LYS A 53 6.53 -7.62 -19.31
C LYS A 53 5.79 -7.41 -18.00
N ILE A 54 5.44 -6.16 -17.67
CA ILE A 54 4.70 -5.79 -16.47
C ILE A 54 3.22 -5.68 -16.83
N HIS A 55 2.35 -6.30 -16.03
CA HIS A 55 0.90 -6.34 -16.25
C HIS A 55 0.11 -5.38 -15.36
N LYS A 56 0.73 -4.84 -14.31
CA LYS A 56 0.14 -3.88 -13.37
C LYS A 56 1.09 -2.70 -13.18
N ALA A 57 0.56 -1.52 -12.95
CA ALA A 57 1.34 -0.34 -12.62
C ALA A 57 0.63 0.50 -11.56
N HIS A 58 1.37 1.33 -10.85
CA HIS A 58 0.82 2.32 -9.94
C HIS A 58 0.60 3.60 -10.73
N TYR A 59 -0.65 4.09 -10.76
CA TYR A 59 -1.07 5.24 -11.54
C TYR A 59 -1.14 6.49 -10.69
N ILE A 60 -0.53 7.58 -11.15
CA ILE A 60 -0.57 8.87 -10.49
C ILE A 60 -0.93 9.92 -11.52
N MET A 61 -1.77 10.88 -11.12
CA MET A 61 -2.22 11.94 -11.99
C MET A 61 -2.07 13.31 -11.32
N PHE A 62 -1.54 14.27 -12.07
CA PHE A 62 -1.44 15.67 -11.69
C PHE A 62 -2.21 16.56 -12.66
N ASN A 63 -2.90 17.55 -12.14
CA ASN A 63 -3.34 18.71 -12.90
C ASN A 63 -2.56 19.92 -12.42
N VAL A 64 -1.76 20.49 -13.29
CA VAL A 64 -0.79 21.53 -12.96
C VAL A 64 -0.89 22.71 -13.90
N GLU A 65 -0.50 23.87 -13.42
CA GLU A 65 -0.26 25.07 -14.20
C GLU A 65 1.23 25.41 -14.13
N ILE A 66 1.93 25.24 -15.25
CA ILE A 66 3.38 25.40 -15.34
C ILE A 66 3.80 26.10 -16.63
N ASN A 67 5.05 26.57 -16.67
CA ASN A 67 5.70 27.05 -17.87
C ASN A 67 6.28 25.88 -18.69
N GLN A 68 6.81 26.16 -19.87
CA GLN A 68 7.38 25.12 -20.73
C GLN A 68 8.69 24.57 -20.17
N GLU A 69 9.51 25.41 -19.55
CA GLU A 69 10.80 25.01 -18.97
C GLU A 69 10.62 23.99 -17.84
N THR A 70 9.67 24.26 -16.93
CA THR A 70 9.33 23.33 -15.84
C THR A 70 8.74 22.03 -16.37
N LEU A 71 7.95 22.09 -17.46
CA LEU A 71 7.43 20.88 -18.10
C LEU A 71 8.56 20.01 -18.65
N ASP A 72 9.50 20.62 -19.37
CA ASP A 72 10.64 19.92 -19.98
C ASP A 72 11.56 19.30 -18.88
N GLU A 73 11.74 20.01 -17.75
CA GLU A 73 12.45 19.49 -16.58
C GLU A 73 11.73 18.28 -15.98
N LEU A 74 10.40 18.36 -15.86
CA LEU A 74 9.58 17.29 -15.31
C LEU A 74 9.56 16.05 -16.24
N GLU A 75 9.40 16.23 -17.53
CA GLU A 75 9.50 15.14 -18.51
C GLU A 75 10.88 14.48 -18.52
N SER A 76 11.93 15.27 -18.39
CA SER A 76 13.29 14.77 -18.21
C SER A 76 13.42 13.95 -16.94
N ALA A 77 12.86 14.44 -15.83
CA ALA A 77 12.88 13.71 -14.55
C ALA A 77 12.14 12.36 -14.65
N PHE A 78 11.02 12.29 -15.36
CA PHE A 78 10.32 11.02 -15.64
C PHE A 78 11.17 10.08 -16.48
N ARG A 79 11.83 10.60 -17.50
CA ARG A 79 12.63 9.80 -18.43
C ARG A 79 13.88 9.17 -17.76
N PHE A 80 14.49 9.89 -16.83
CA PHE A 80 15.68 9.44 -16.11
C PHE A 80 15.37 8.64 -14.84
N ASN A 81 14.09 8.52 -14.48
CA ASN A 81 13.69 7.74 -13.32
C ASN A 81 13.25 6.34 -13.75
N ASP A 82 14.06 5.33 -13.45
CA ASP A 82 13.79 3.93 -13.78
C ASP A 82 12.50 3.37 -13.15
N ALA A 83 11.99 4.04 -12.10
CA ALA A 83 10.71 3.70 -11.50
C ALA A 83 9.53 4.04 -12.41
N VAL A 84 9.66 5.03 -13.28
CA VAL A 84 8.59 5.51 -14.16
C VAL A 84 8.60 4.71 -15.46
N ILE A 85 7.60 3.85 -15.64
CA ILE A 85 7.47 3.01 -16.83
C ILE A 85 7.01 3.82 -18.04
N ARG A 86 6.08 4.76 -17.81
CA ARG A 86 5.48 5.59 -18.85
C ARG A 86 4.92 6.88 -18.26
N SER A 87 4.96 7.95 -19.04
CA SER A 87 4.30 9.22 -18.75
C SER A 87 3.46 9.67 -19.94
N LEU A 88 2.41 10.42 -19.65
CA LEU A 88 1.52 11.05 -20.63
C LEU A 88 1.22 12.47 -20.17
N VAL A 89 1.48 13.44 -21.05
CA VAL A 89 1.21 14.85 -20.81
C VAL A 89 0.14 15.33 -21.78
N ILE A 90 -0.93 15.91 -21.27
CA ILE A 90 -2.05 16.44 -22.05
C ILE A 90 -2.25 17.90 -21.68
N ARG A 91 -2.25 18.78 -22.69
CA ARG A 91 -2.55 20.19 -22.48
C ARG A 91 -4.06 20.39 -22.26
N ARG A 92 -4.41 21.11 -21.20
CA ARG A 92 -5.78 21.46 -20.85
C ARG A 92 -6.07 22.93 -21.13
N LYS A 93 -7.36 23.29 -21.26
CA LYS A 93 -7.80 24.66 -21.50
C LYS A 93 -7.89 25.51 -20.23
N GLY A 94 -7.94 24.88 -19.07
CA GLY A 94 -8.08 25.52 -17.77
C GLY A 94 -7.84 24.55 -16.60
N PRO A 95 -7.86 25.04 -15.36
CA PRO A 95 -7.63 24.22 -14.18
C PRO A 95 -8.78 23.22 -14.01
N VAL A 96 -8.44 22.01 -13.56
CA VAL A 96 -9.39 20.98 -13.19
C VAL A 96 -9.16 20.67 -11.71
N VAL A 97 -10.16 20.96 -10.88
CA VAL A 97 -10.05 20.87 -9.41
C VAL A 97 -10.89 19.72 -8.84
N GLY A 98 -11.96 19.30 -9.54
CA GLY A 98 -12.84 18.22 -9.07
C GLY A 98 -12.18 16.85 -9.18
N ASN A 99 -12.52 15.93 -8.27
CA ASN A 99 -12.03 14.56 -8.27
C ASN A 99 -12.40 13.83 -9.56
N SER A 100 -11.53 12.94 -10.02
CA SER A 100 -11.83 12.04 -11.12
C SER A 100 -12.72 10.88 -10.64
N LYS A 101 -13.52 10.33 -11.55
CA LYS A 101 -14.34 9.15 -11.24
C LYS A 101 -13.51 7.97 -10.75
N LEU A 102 -12.30 7.81 -11.31
CA LEU A 102 -11.37 6.73 -10.91
C LEU A 102 -10.88 6.92 -9.49
N TYR A 103 -10.59 8.16 -9.09
CA TYR A 103 -10.16 8.48 -7.73
C TYR A 103 -11.30 8.31 -6.70
N GLU A 104 -12.53 8.68 -7.07
CA GLU A 104 -13.69 8.43 -6.23
C GLU A 104 -13.97 6.94 -6.03
N GLU A 105 -13.73 6.10 -7.05
CA GLU A 105 -13.82 4.65 -6.94
C GLU A 105 -12.75 4.09 -6.02
N GLU A 106 -11.51 4.55 -6.17
CA GLU A 106 -10.38 4.16 -5.34
C GLU A 106 -10.60 4.53 -3.86
N LEU A 107 -11.07 5.74 -3.58
CA LEU A 107 -11.42 6.16 -2.23
C LEU A 107 -12.49 5.26 -1.59
N ARG A 108 -13.52 4.91 -2.34
CA ARG A 108 -14.58 4.00 -1.85
C ARG A 108 -14.06 2.59 -1.59
N GLU A 109 -13.11 2.12 -2.40
CA GLU A 109 -12.49 0.80 -2.23
C GLU A 109 -11.59 0.81 -0.99
N GLN A 110 -10.77 1.84 -0.81
CA GLN A 110 -9.94 2.02 0.37
C GLN A 110 -10.76 2.15 1.67
N GLU A 111 -11.88 2.85 1.64
CA GLU A 111 -12.80 2.95 2.79
C GLU A 111 -13.36 1.58 3.17
N LYS A 112 -13.81 0.78 2.18
CA LYS A 112 -14.31 -0.57 2.42
C LYS A 112 -13.24 -1.51 2.99
N ASP A 113 -12.01 -1.40 2.50
CA ASP A 113 -10.92 -2.22 2.98
C ASP A 113 -10.52 -1.85 4.42
N ARG A 114 -10.46 -0.56 4.74
CA ARG A 114 -10.24 -0.07 6.11
C ARG A 114 -11.36 -0.53 7.07
N GLU A 115 -12.61 -0.51 6.62
CA GLU A 115 -13.74 -0.99 7.41
C GLU A 115 -13.68 -2.49 7.65
N ARG A 116 -13.28 -3.27 6.63
CA ARG A 116 -13.06 -4.72 6.76
C ARG A 116 -11.92 -5.05 7.72
N ASP A 117 -10.81 -4.32 7.63
CA ASP A 117 -9.66 -4.53 8.50
C ASP A 117 -9.99 -4.19 9.95
N ARG A 118 -10.66 -3.06 10.19
CA ARG A 118 -11.16 -2.68 11.52
C ARG A 118 -12.08 -3.76 12.10
N ARG A 119 -13.02 -4.25 11.30
CA ARG A 119 -13.95 -5.31 11.73
C ARG A 119 -13.22 -6.62 12.07
N ARG A 120 -12.20 -6.98 11.29
CA ARG A 120 -11.35 -8.15 11.59
C ARG A 120 -10.56 -7.98 12.89
N GLU A 121 -10.07 -6.79 13.12
CA GLU A 121 -9.33 -6.44 14.33
C GLU A 121 -10.23 -6.51 15.56
N GLU A 122 -11.43 -5.93 15.49
CA GLU A 122 -12.46 -6.01 16.53
C GLU A 122 -12.87 -7.47 16.82
N GLU A 123 -13.04 -8.29 15.78
CA GLU A 123 -13.38 -9.72 15.90
C GLU A 123 -12.24 -10.53 16.53
N ASN A 124 -11.00 -10.23 16.16
CA ASN A 124 -9.82 -10.85 16.75
C ASN A 124 -9.65 -10.48 18.23
N VAL A 125 -9.86 -9.22 18.59
CA VAL A 125 -9.83 -8.76 20.00
C VAL A 125 -10.96 -9.41 20.80
N ALA A 126 -12.16 -9.52 20.24
CA ALA A 126 -13.28 -10.20 20.88
C ALA A 126 -13.00 -11.68 21.11
N ARG A 127 -12.39 -12.38 20.13
CA ARG A 127 -11.97 -13.78 20.27
C ARG A 127 -10.87 -13.96 21.31
N ALA A 128 -9.89 -13.03 21.35
CA ALA A 128 -8.82 -13.09 22.34
C ALA A 128 -9.35 -12.87 23.77
N SER A 129 -10.33 -11.98 23.95
CA SER A 129 -10.97 -11.72 25.25
C SER A 129 -11.83 -12.91 25.71
N THR A 130 -12.52 -13.60 24.80
CA THR A 130 -13.29 -14.81 25.15
C THR A 130 -12.40 -16.02 25.43
N ALA A 131 -11.22 -16.12 24.81
CA ALA A 131 -10.25 -17.17 25.11
C ALA A 131 -9.54 -16.97 26.45
N ALA A 132 -9.47 -15.73 26.96
CA ALA A 132 -8.88 -15.42 28.28
C ALA A 132 -9.83 -15.64 29.46
N VAL A 133 -11.10 -15.97 29.22
CA VAL A 133 -12.15 -16.23 30.25
C VAL A 133 -12.61 -17.70 30.23
N ALA A 134 -11.76 -18.65 29.87
CA ALA A 134 -12.03 -20.05 30.15
C ALA A 134 -11.62 -20.35 31.60
N PRO A 135 -12.55 -20.75 32.48
CA PRO A 135 -12.24 -20.93 33.89
C PRO A 135 -11.38 -22.17 34.12
N ALA A 136 -10.37 -22.01 34.96
CA ALA A 136 -9.72 -23.07 35.68
C ALA A 136 -10.68 -23.61 36.75
N GLU A 137 -11.51 -24.56 36.36
CA GLU A 137 -12.25 -25.43 37.33
C GLU A 137 -12.31 -26.82 36.74
N GLU A 138 -11.53 -27.69 37.33
CA GLU A 138 -11.72 -29.09 37.59
C GLU A 138 -10.37 -29.82 37.63
N VAL A 139 -9.65 -29.69 38.74
CA VAL A 139 -8.85 -30.80 39.28
C VAL A 139 -8.81 -30.66 40.80
N ALA A 140 -9.83 -31.13 41.44
CA ALA A 140 -9.73 -31.56 42.86
C ALA A 140 -10.62 -32.77 43.06
N GLU A 141 -9.98 -33.79 43.61
CA GLU A 141 -10.53 -35.03 44.20
C GLU A 141 -10.47 -36.28 43.32
N THR A 142 -9.43 -37.04 43.56
CA THR A 142 -9.52 -38.31 44.31
C THR A 142 -8.13 -38.74 44.73
N THR A 143 -7.87 -38.66 46.03
CA THR A 143 -6.89 -39.43 46.79
C THR A 143 -7.33 -40.88 46.79
N ASP A 144 -6.43 -41.84 46.66
CA ASP A 144 -5.91 -42.69 47.68
C ASP A 144 -5.52 -44.09 47.18
N GLU A 145 -4.53 -44.62 47.85
CA GLU A 145 -4.10 -46.06 48.01
C GLU A 145 -3.43 -46.71 46.79
N ALA A 146 -2.26 -47.07 46.99
CA ALA A 146 -1.43 -47.93 47.76
C ALA A 146 -0.43 -48.72 46.92
N VAL A 147 0.78 -48.61 47.25
CA VAL A 147 1.73 -49.67 47.74
C VAL A 147 2.49 -50.51 46.69
N VAL A 148 3.79 -50.25 46.70
CA VAL A 148 4.96 -51.16 46.88
C VAL A 148 5.48 -52.00 45.70
N GLU A 149 6.78 -51.90 45.59
CA GLU A 149 7.84 -52.89 45.23
C GLU A 149 8.14 -52.99 43.73
N GLU A 150 9.31 -52.99 43.33
CA GLU A 150 10.69 -53.19 43.77
C GLU A 150 11.55 -53.27 42.48
N ALA A 151 12.64 -52.57 42.56
CA ALA A 151 13.98 -52.94 42.16
C ALA A 151 14.34 -53.40 40.75
N VAL A 152 15.45 -52.82 40.41
CA VAL A 152 16.64 -53.41 39.71
C VAL A 152 16.88 -52.92 38.28
N GLN A 153 17.85 -52.01 38.23
CA GLN A 153 18.85 -51.87 37.16
C GLN A 153 19.66 -53.17 36.94
N PRO A 154 20.54 -53.39 36.02
CA PRO A 154 21.29 -52.38 35.21
C PRO A 154 21.60 -52.75 33.72
N ALA A 155 22.12 -51.74 33.08
CA ALA A 155 23.36 -51.68 32.27
C ALA A 155 23.59 -52.49 30.97
N GLU A 156 24.30 -51.79 30.18
CA GLU A 156 25.34 -52.14 29.16
C GLU A 156 24.82 -52.39 27.75
N GLU A 157 25.32 -51.65 26.85
CA GLU A 157 26.58 -51.29 26.19
C GLU A 157 26.54 -51.73 24.72
N SER A 158 27.10 -50.83 23.91
CA SER A 158 27.81 -51.08 22.64
C SER A 158 26.97 -51.63 21.45
N GLU A 159 27.02 -51.02 20.27
CA GLU A 159 28.12 -50.70 19.33
C GLU A 159 27.71 -49.58 18.40
#